data_af845d9ac9ac543dca63375c62b6376c
#
_entry.id   af845d9ac9ac543dca63375c62b6376c
#
_cell.length_a   1.000
_cell.length_b   1.000
_cell.length_c   1.000
_cell.angle_alpha   90.00
_cell.angle_beta   90.00
_cell.angle_gamma   90.00
#
_symmetry.space_group_name_H-M   'P 1'
#
loop_
_entity.id
_entity.type
_entity.pdbx_description
1 polymer ?
#
loop_
_entity_poly.entity_id
_entity_poly.type
_entity_poly.pdbx_seq_one_letter_code
_entity_poly.pdbx_strand_id
1 'polypeptide(L)'
;DCLLSRGLGDVYKRQPLYYARNKKGYSEGWIKSVKNSIAQIAPHYTMKRQLDDYYSKFYCKEAKRFKELSANDNAKAKEIAAWKEEVVAKWDSIEIVSKEREADIAQGDIESGKEYTITVVVDEKGLNDAVGLELVTTYTTPEGKQHVYSVEPFSVIKKEGDLYTFQAKHSLSNAGSFKVAYRMFPKNQDLPHRQDFCYVRWFV
;
A
#
# COMPACT_ATOMS: atom_id res chain seq x y z
N ASP A 1 -12.97 -5.25 -25.09
CA ASP A 1 -12.38 -5.54 -26.41
C ASP A 1 -11.92 -6.98 -26.49
N CYS A 2 -12.66 -7.80 -27.26
CA CYS A 2 -12.34 -9.20 -27.53
C CYS A 2 -11.00 -9.30 -28.29
N LEU A 3 -10.21 -10.34 -28.03
CA LEU A 3 -8.95 -10.65 -28.76
C LEU A 3 -9.15 -10.67 -30.28
N LEU A 4 -10.31 -11.07 -30.76
CA LEU A 4 -10.73 -11.06 -32.17
C LEU A 4 -10.80 -9.64 -32.74
N SER A 5 -11.28 -8.66 -31.99
CA SER A 5 -11.34 -7.24 -32.41
C SER A 5 -9.95 -6.63 -32.63
N ARG A 6 -8.94 -7.06 -31.88
CA ARG A 6 -7.55 -6.61 -32.07
C ARG A 6 -6.93 -7.13 -33.38
N GLY A 7 -7.23 -8.37 -33.78
CA GLY A 7 -6.82 -8.95 -35.06
C GLY A 7 -7.39 -8.21 -36.26
N LEU A 8 -8.65 -7.80 -36.21
CA LEU A 8 -9.30 -7.03 -37.26
C LEU A 8 -8.65 -5.63 -37.45
N GLY A 9 -8.22 -4.99 -36.36
CA GLY A 9 -7.49 -3.71 -36.43
C GLY A 9 -6.16 -3.82 -37.16
N ASP A 10 -5.51 -4.98 -37.13
CA ASP A 10 -4.29 -5.24 -37.88
C ASP A 10 -4.56 -5.34 -39.42
N VAL A 11 -5.52 -6.18 -39.75
CA VAL A 11 -5.88 -6.41 -41.16
C VAL A 11 -6.45 -5.17 -41.87
N TYR A 12 -7.36 -4.46 -41.20
CA TYR A 12 -8.06 -3.34 -41.86
C TYR A 12 -7.36 -1.98 -41.71
N LYS A 13 -6.46 -1.81 -40.77
CA LYS A 13 -5.77 -0.51 -40.55
C LYS A 13 -4.28 -0.59 -40.78
N ARG A 14 -3.58 -1.55 -40.20
CA ARG A 14 -2.11 -1.59 -40.23
C ARG A 14 -1.58 -2.14 -41.53
N GLN A 15 -2.13 -3.25 -42.01
CA GLN A 15 -1.66 -3.83 -43.29
C GLN A 15 -1.89 -2.89 -44.48
N PRO A 16 -3.08 -2.30 -44.72
CA PRO A 16 -3.27 -1.32 -45.77
C PRO A 16 -2.30 -0.15 -45.68
N LEU A 17 -2.08 0.36 -44.46
CA LEU A 17 -1.13 1.44 -44.22
C LEU A 17 0.30 1.06 -44.59
N TYR A 18 0.73 -0.16 -44.26
CA TYR A 18 2.08 -0.67 -44.52
C TYR A 18 2.31 -0.86 -46.04
N TYR A 19 1.32 -1.41 -46.77
CA TYR A 19 1.43 -1.72 -48.20
C TYR A 19 1.12 -0.55 -49.13
N ALA A 20 0.57 0.58 -48.63
CA ALA A 20 0.30 1.79 -49.40
C ALA A 20 1.60 2.51 -49.77
N ARG A 21 2.31 2.01 -50.76
CA ARG A 21 3.63 2.54 -51.20
C ARG A 21 3.49 3.65 -52.24
N ASN A 22 4.24 4.72 -52.06
CA ASN A 22 4.35 5.80 -53.02
C ASN A 22 5.31 5.44 -54.15
N LYS A 23 5.48 6.36 -55.13
CA LYS A 23 6.38 6.18 -56.30
C LYS A 23 7.85 5.93 -55.91
N LYS A 24 8.26 6.28 -54.68
CA LYS A 24 9.61 6.06 -54.11
C LYS A 24 9.74 4.73 -53.37
N GLY A 25 8.69 3.90 -53.34
CA GLY A 25 8.71 2.56 -52.74
C GLY A 25 8.46 2.49 -51.23
N TYR A 26 8.09 3.58 -50.57
CA TYR A 26 7.79 3.57 -49.12
C TYR A 26 6.39 4.11 -48.83
N SER A 27 5.85 3.71 -47.66
CA SER A 27 4.57 4.20 -47.15
C SER A 27 4.78 5.38 -46.20
N GLU A 28 4.31 6.55 -46.58
CA GLU A 28 4.41 7.78 -45.76
C GLU A 28 3.64 7.65 -44.44
N GLY A 29 2.45 7.04 -44.47
CA GLY A 29 1.65 6.79 -43.27
C GLY A 29 2.32 5.84 -42.31
N TRP A 30 2.95 4.76 -42.82
CA TRP A 30 3.70 3.83 -41.98
C TRP A 30 4.94 4.49 -41.36
N ILE A 31 5.72 5.27 -42.15
CA ILE A 31 6.85 6.03 -41.63
C ILE A 31 6.42 7.00 -40.52
N LYS A 32 5.27 7.66 -40.67
CA LYS A 32 4.72 8.52 -39.64
C LYS A 32 4.45 7.74 -38.31
N SER A 33 3.89 6.54 -38.44
CA SER A 33 3.64 5.67 -37.24
C SER A 33 4.95 5.22 -36.59
N VAL A 34 5.97 4.86 -37.39
CA VAL A 34 7.31 4.51 -36.91
C VAL A 34 7.96 5.69 -36.16
N LYS A 35 7.93 6.88 -36.78
CA LYS A 35 8.46 8.10 -36.12
C LYS A 35 7.77 8.42 -34.83
N ASN A 36 6.44 8.28 -34.76
CA ASN A 36 5.68 8.48 -33.52
C ASN A 36 6.07 7.45 -32.47
N SER A 37 6.23 6.18 -32.82
CA SER A 37 6.68 5.13 -31.88
C SER A 37 8.08 5.42 -31.35
N ILE A 38 9.01 5.85 -32.18
CA ILE A 38 10.36 6.23 -31.77
C ILE A 38 10.31 7.45 -30.86
N ALA A 39 9.50 8.46 -31.17
CA ALA A 39 9.44 9.70 -30.39
C ALA A 39 8.72 9.54 -29.03
N GLN A 40 7.63 8.77 -29.01
CA GLN A 40 6.73 8.72 -27.84
C GLN A 40 6.91 7.45 -27.00
N ILE A 41 7.32 6.33 -27.59
CA ILE A 41 7.39 5.06 -26.88
C ILE A 41 8.83 4.70 -26.51
N ALA A 42 9.74 4.73 -27.48
CA ALA A 42 11.11 4.27 -27.27
C ALA A 42 11.85 4.94 -26.09
N PRO A 43 11.74 6.27 -25.84
CA PRO A 43 12.42 6.90 -24.71
C PRO A 43 11.98 6.36 -23.35
N HIS A 44 10.73 5.90 -23.23
CA HIS A 44 10.19 5.36 -21.98
C HIS A 44 10.59 3.90 -21.71
N TYR A 45 11.11 3.19 -22.71
CA TYR A 45 11.45 1.76 -22.61
C TYR A 45 12.92 1.48 -22.92
N THR A 46 13.80 2.46 -22.70
CA THR A 46 15.25 2.25 -22.86
C THR A 46 15.84 1.55 -21.65
N MET A 47 16.89 0.76 -21.86
CA MET A 47 17.69 0.16 -20.80
C MET A 47 18.27 1.22 -19.85
N LYS A 48 18.71 2.35 -20.40
CA LYS A 48 19.21 3.47 -19.58
C LYS A 48 18.16 3.92 -18.56
N ARG A 49 16.94 4.21 -19.00
CA ARG A 49 15.85 4.60 -18.09
C ARG A 49 15.58 3.53 -17.03
N GLN A 50 15.56 2.26 -17.44
CA GLN A 50 15.35 1.15 -16.51
C GLN A 50 16.46 1.10 -15.44
N LEU A 51 17.72 1.23 -15.86
CA LEU A 51 18.85 1.29 -14.91
C LEU A 51 18.79 2.49 -13.98
N ASP A 52 18.43 3.66 -14.51
CA ASP A 52 18.24 4.88 -13.69
C ASP A 52 17.15 4.68 -12.63
N ASP A 53 16.04 4.02 -13.02
CA ASP A 53 14.96 3.67 -12.08
C ASP A 53 15.42 2.66 -11.01
N TYR A 54 16.11 1.59 -11.39
CA TYR A 54 16.64 0.61 -10.43
C TYR A 54 17.66 1.23 -9.49
N TYR A 55 18.56 2.03 -10.04
CA TYR A 55 19.59 2.70 -9.24
C TYR A 55 18.97 3.63 -8.20
N SER A 56 18.07 4.52 -8.62
CA SER A 56 17.47 5.52 -7.74
C SER A 56 16.44 4.93 -6.76
N LYS A 57 15.62 3.98 -7.21
CA LYS A 57 14.51 3.42 -6.41
C LYS A 57 14.95 2.31 -5.46
N PHE A 58 15.99 1.55 -5.82
CA PHE A 58 16.41 0.36 -5.07
C PHE A 58 17.88 0.42 -4.64
N TYR A 59 18.82 0.40 -5.56
CA TYR A 59 20.24 0.18 -5.23
C TYR A 59 20.83 1.25 -4.31
N CYS A 60 20.53 2.53 -4.52
CA CYS A 60 21.02 3.58 -3.63
C CYS A 60 20.45 3.46 -2.21
N LYS A 61 19.18 3.09 -2.08
CA LYS A 61 18.51 2.90 -0.79
C LYS A 61 19.10 1.70 -0.05
N GLU A 62 19.24 0.58 -0.74
CA GLU A 62 19.79 -0.64 -0.16
C GLU A 62 21.28 -0.50 0.22
N ALA A 63 22.07 0.18 -0.61
CA ALA A 63 23.47 0.47 -0.28
C ALA A 63 23.60 1.35 0.97
N LYS A 64 22.72 2.35 1.13
CA LYS A 64 22.68 3.18 2.35
C LYS A 64 22.29 2.32 3.56
N ARG A 65 21.22 1.55 3.44
CA ARG A 65 20.73 0.65 4.49
C ARG A 65 21.79 -0.37 4.90
N PHE A 66 22.48 -0.99 3.93
CA PHE A 66 23.58 -1.92 4.22
C PHE A 66 24.67 -1.27 5.07
N LYS A 67 25.07 -0.02 4.76
CA LYS A 67 26.07 0.71 5.55
C LYS A 67 25.58 0.97 6.98
N GLU A 68 24.32 1.33 7.15
CA GLU A 68 23.72 1.57 8.47
C GLU A 68 23.65 0.29 9.31
N LEU A 69 23.23 -0.82 8.71
CA LEU A 69 23.09 -2.11 9.41
C LEU A 69 24.43 -2.76 9.73
N SER A 70 25.45 -2.58 8.88
CA SER A 70 26.77 -3.17 9.07
C SER A 70 27.72 -2.32 9.93
N ALA A 71 27.33 -1.10 10.25
CA ALA A 71 28.14 -0.23 11.12
C ALA A 71 28.26 -0.79 12.54
N ASN A 72 29.37 -0.44 13.22
CA ASN A 72 29.60 -0.78 14.63
C ASN A 72 29.37 -2.28 14.95
N ASP A 73 30.00 -3.15 14.19
CA ASP A 73 29.84 -4.60 14.35
C ASP A 73 28.38 -5.08 14.27
N ASN A 74 27.65 -4.55 13.30
CA ASN A 74 26.24 -4.82 13.05
C ASN A 74 25.30 -4.48 14.23
N ALA A 75 25.63 -3.48 15.03
CA ALA A 75 24.85 -3.11 16.22
C ALA A 75 23.37 -2.88 15.91
N LYS A 76 23.07 -2.15 14.82
CA LYS A 76 21.68 -1.88 14.42
C LYS A 76 20.93 -3.15 13.96
N ALA A 77 21.61 -4.04 13.26
CA ALA A 77 21.02 -5.32 12.87
C ALA A 77 20.70 -6.20 14.08
N LYS A 78 21.59 -6.25 15.07
CA LYS A 78 21.40 -6.96 16.34
C LYS A 78 20.23 -6.37 17.14
N GLU A 79 20.12 -5.03 17.20
CA GLU A 79 19.01 -4.32 17.85
C GLU A 79 17.65 -4.69 17.23
N ILE A 80 17.56 -4.67 15.89
CA ILE A 80 16.33 -5.05 15.18
C ILE A 80 15.99 -6.53 15.41
N ALA A 81 16.98 -7.41 15.44
CA ALA A 81 16.77 -8.83 15.70
C ALA A 81 16.23 -9.06 17.12
N ALA A 82 16.84 -8.45 18.12
CA ALA A 82 16.38 -8.53 19.51
C ALA A 82 14.95 -7.96 19.67
N TRP A 83 14.65 -6.82 19.02
CA TRP A 83 13.30 -6.27 19.00
C TRP A 83 12.28 -7.23 18.38
N LYS A 84 12.62 -7.91 17.28
CA LYS A 84 11.73 -8.91 16.67
C LYS A 84 11.46 -10.07 17.61
N GLU A 85 12.49 -10.58 18.28
CA GLU A 85 12.35 -11.66 19.28
C GLU A 85 11.43 -11.23 20.45
N GLU A 86 11.61 -10.02 20.95
CA GLU A 86 10.77 -9.49 22.03
C GLU A 86 9.30 -9.35 21.59
N VAL A 87 9.05 -8.82 20.37
CA VAL A 87 7.69 -8.72 19.83
C VAL A 87 7.08 -10.11 19.68
N VAL A 88 7.79 -11.09 19.14
CA VAL A 88 7.28 -12.47 19.02
C VAL A 88 6.88 -13.03 20.36
N ALA A 89 7.72 -12.85 21.39
CA ALA A 89 7.45 -13.38 22.74
C ALA A 89 6.22 -12.75 23.40
N LYS A 90 5.92 -11.48 23.09
CA LYS A 90 4.85 -10.72 23.77
C LYS A 90 3.60 -10.50 22.90
N TRP A 91 3.63 -10.80 21.61
CA TRP A 91 2.58 -10.45 20.65
C TRP A 91 1.18 -10.90 21.07
N ASP A 92 1.06 -12.13 21.55
CA ASP A 92 -0.21 -12.70 21.95
C ASP A 92 -0.70 -12.19 23.32
N SER A 93 0.19 -11.58 24.12
CA SER A 93 -0.14 -10.99 25.41
C SER A 93 -0.66 -9.55 25.33
N ILE A 94 -0.53 -8.88 24.17
CA ILE A 94 -1.08 -7.54 23.96
C ILE A 94 -2.60 -7.55 24.19
N GLU A 95 -3.11 -6.60 24.97
CA GLU A 95 -4.53 -6.51 25.30
C GLU A 95 -5.18 -5.25 24.74
N ILE A 96 -6.38 -5.40 24.18
CA ILE A 96 -7.25 -4.28 23.82
C ILE A 96 -8.09 -3.96 25.05
N VAL A 97 -7.74 -2.87 25.73
CA VAL A 97 -8.36 -2.48 27.01
C VAL A 97 -9.74 -1.86 26.79
N SER A 98 -9.85 -0.94 25.83
CA SER A 98 -11.12 -0.33 25.48
C SER A 98 -11.19 0.05 24.01
N LYS A 99 -12.41 0.15 23.50
CA LYS A 99 -12.74 0.67 22.17
C LYS A 99 -13.91 1.64 22.35
N GLU A 100 -13.65 2.92 22.13
CA GLU A 100 -14.67 3.96 22.20
C GLU A 100 -14.98 4.44 20.80
N ARG A 101 -16.25 4.45 20.45
CA ARG A 101 -16.80 4.96 19.20
C ARG A 101 -17.86 6.00 19.54
N GLU A 102 -17.99 7.03 18.73
CA GLU A 102 -19.14 7.92 18.85
C GLU A 102 -20.45 7.12 18.75
N ALA A 103 -21.48 7.58 19.48
CA ALA A 103 -22.72 6.82 19.66
C ALA A 103 -23.38 6.38 18.33
N ASP A 104 -23.33 7.23 17.31
CA ASP A 104 -23.92 6.97 16.01
C ASP A 104 -23.26 5.75 15.32
N ILE A 105 -21.93 5.64 15.42
CA ILE A 105 -21.19 4.49 14.87
C ILE A 105 -21.52 3.20 15.64
N ALA A 106 -21.68 3.30 16.95
CA ALA A 106 -22.00 2.15 17.80
C ALA A 106 -23.38 1.54 17.45
N GLN A 107 -24.30 2.36 16.95
CA GLN A 107 -25.64 1.94 16.48
C GLN A 107 -25.65 1.49 15.01
N GLY A 108 -24.54 1.68 14.29
CA GLY A 108 -24.43 1.31 12.87
C GLY A 108 -24.89 2.38 11.89
N ASP A 109 -25.33 3.53 12.37
CA ASP A 109 -25.79 4.64 11.55
C ASP A 109 -24.66 5.67 11.37
N ILE A 110 -24.08 5.70 10.17
CA ILE A 110 -23.03 6.65 9.81
C ILE A 110 -23.57 7.60 8.75
N GLU A 111 -23.59 8.90 9.06
CA GLU A 111 -23.94 9.94 8.11
C GLU A 111 -22.81 10.13 7.08
N SER A 112 -23.17 10.13 5.79
CA SER A 112 -22.22 10.36 4.71
C SER A 112 -21.61 11.76 4.82
N GLY A 113 -20.27 11.81 4.77
CA GLY A 113 -19.50 13.05 4.84
C GLY A 113 -19.24 13.58 6.27
N LYS A 114 -19.85 13.00 7.30
CA LYS A 114 -19.53 13.33 8.70
C LYS A 114 -18.26 12.62 9.13
N GLU A 115 -17.40 13.32 9.89
CA GLU A 115 -16.18 12.75 10.46
C GLU A 115 -16.48 12.28 11.90
N TYR A 116 -16.07 11.07 12.19
CA TYR A 116 -16.23 10.41 13.48
C TYR A 116 -14.88 10.12 14.12
N THR A 117 -14.79 10.27 15.42
CA THR A 117 -13.58 9.94 16.18
C THR A 117 -13.70 8.55 16.78
N ILE A 118 -12.67 7.75 16.59
CA ILE A 118 -12.55 6.41 17.16
C ILE A 118 -11.31 6.38 18.04
N THR A 119 -11.48 5.93 19.29
CA THR A 119 -10.40 5.80 20.26
C THR A 119 -10.25 4.35 20.70
N VAL A 120 -9.02 3.86 20.71
CA VAL A 120 -8.68 2.50 21.16
C VAL A 120 -7.56 2.58 22.19
N VAL A 121 -7.71 1.92 23.31
CA VAL A 121 -6.65 1.80 24.31
C VAL A 121 -6.08 0.39 24.25
N VAL A 122 -4.77 0.32 24.08
CA VAL A 122 -4.00 -0.93 23.99
C VAL A 122 -2.97 -0.98 25.10
N ASP A 123 -2.90 -2.10 25.80
CA ASP A 123 -1.81 -2.43 26.71
C ASP A 123 -0.76 -3.22 25.91
N GLU A 124 0.39 -2.58 25.64
CA GLU A 124 1.48 -3.16 24.85
C GLU A 124 2.39 -4.11 25.65
N LYS A 125 2.15 -4.31 26.94
CA LYS A 125 2.93 -5.23 27.80
C LYS A 125 4.45 -5.00 27.75
N GLY A 126 4.85 -3.75 27.74
CA GLY A 126 6.26 -3.34 27.74
C GLY A 126 6.94 -3.32 26.35
N LEU A 127 6.20 -3.38 25.25
CA LEU A 127 6.77 -3.31 23.90
C LEU A 127 7.16 -1.90 23.42
N ASN A 128 6.82 -0.86 24.20
CA ASN A 128 7.31 0.51 24.00
C ASN A 128 7.10 1.12 22.60
N ASP A 129 5.84 1.32 22.20
CA ASP A 129 5.44 1.87 20.89
C ASP A 129 5.81 0.95 19.70
N ALA A 130 5.80 -0.35 19.93
CA ALA A 130 6.04 -1.34 18.89
C ALA A 130 4.77 -1.75 18.13
N VAL A 131 3.61 -1.18 18.46
CA VAL A 131 2.33 -1.50 17.84
C VAL A 131 1.85 -0.40 16.93
N GLY A 132 1.47 -0.77 15.71
CA GLY A 132 0.69 0.06 14.80
C GLY A 132 -0.76 -0.43 14.72
N LEU A 133 -1.69 0.50 14.58
CA LEU A 133 -3.11 0.22 14.47
C LEU A 133 -3.71 0.93 13.25
N GLU A 134 -4.57 0.25 12.51
CA GLU A 134 -5.31 0.77 11.37
C GLU A 134 -6.78 0.38 11.46
N LEU A 135 -7.65 1.29 11.04
CA LEU A 135 -9.05 0.99 10.77
C LEU A 135 -9.18 0.62 9.28
N VAL A 136 -9.73 -0.55 9.01
CA VAL A 136 -9.94 -1.04 7.65
C VAL A 136 -11.43 -1.13 7.39
N THR A 137 -11.90 -0.34 6.43
CA THR A 137 -13.29 -0.34 5.98
C THR A 137 -13.41 -1.11 4.68
N THR A 138 -14.37 -2.01 4.60
CA THR A 138 -14.64 -2.82 3.41
C THR A 138 -16.10 -2.72 3.00
N TYR A 139 -16.37 -2.95 1.72
CA TYR A 139 -17.73 -3.11 1.18
C TYR A 139 -17.81 -4.40 0.38
N THR A 140 -19.03 -4.92 0.23
CA THR A 140 -19.29 -6.12 -0.56
C THR A 140 -19.97 -5.72 -1.86
N THR A 141 -19.42 -6.16 -3.00
CA THR A 141 -20.04 -5.91 -4.31
C THR A 141 -21.30 -6.78 -4.50
N PRO A 142 -22.17 -6.48 -5.49
CA PRO A 142 -23.32 -7.33 -5.82
C PRO A 142 -22.95 -8.79 -6.12
N GLU A 143 -21.73 -9.03 -6.62
CA GLU A 143 -21.20 -10.36 -6.91
C GLU A 143 -20.65 -11.08 -5.66
N GLY A 144 -20.80 -10.49 -4.47
CA GLY A 144 -20.36 -11.07 -3.21
C GLY A 144 -18.86 -10.94 -2.90
N LYS A 145 -18.10 -10.17 -3.69
CA LYS A 145 -16.67 -9.93 -3.44
C LYS A 145 -16.48 -8.78 -2.46
N GLN A 146 -15.59 -8.98 -1.48
CA GLN A 146 -15.17 -7.92 -0.57
C GLN A 146 -14.04 -7.10 -1.18
N HIS A 147 -14.17 -5.78 -1.07
CA HIS A 147 -13.15 -4.81 -1.47
C HIS A 147 -12.85 -3.85 -0.31
N VAL A 148 -11.59 -3.46 -0.20
CA VAL A 148 -11.18 -2.41 0.74
C VAL A 148 -11.69 -1.07 0.20
N TYR A 149 -12.43 -0.36 1.05
CA TYR A 149 -12.89 1.00 0.78
C TYR A 149 -11.85 2.02 1.24
N SER A 150 -11.43 1.93 2.51
CA SER A 150 -10.44 2.81 3.10
C SER A 150 -9.58 2.10 4.14
N VAL A 151 -8.43 2.67 4.43
CA VAL A 151 -7.54 2.27 5.52
C VAL A 151 -7.07 3.56 6.20
N GLU A 152 -7.53 3.78 7.43
CA GLU A 152 -7.16 4.94 8.24
C GLU A 152 -6.17 4.51 9.33
N PRO A 153 -4.95 5.08 9.35
CA PRO A 153 -3.99 4.83 10.42
C PRO A 153 -4.42 5.53 11.71
N PHE A 154 -4.23 4.87 12.84
CA PHE A 154 -4.36 5.49 14.14
C PHE A 154 -3.06 6.23 14.52
N SER A 155 -3.24 7.33 15.25
CA SER A 155 -2.15 8.07 15.88
C SER A 155 -2.20 7.86 17.39
N VAL A 156 -1.06 7.72 18.04
CA VAL A 156 -0.98 7.70 19.51
C VAL A 156 -1.18 9.13 20.02
N ILE A 157 -2.21 9.31 20.86
CA ILE A 157 -2.54 10.61 21.45
C ILE A 157 -2.15 10.70 22.93
N LYS A 158 -2.00 9.53 23.60
CA LYS A 158 -1.63 9.46 25.02
C LYS A 158 -0.87 8.17 25.30
N LYS A 159 0.11 8.26 26.21
CA LYS A 159 0.88 7.13 26.75
C LYS A 159 0.90 7.20 28.28
N GLU A 160 0.53 6.12 28.93
CA GLU A 160 0.57 5.98 30.40
C GLU A 160 1.12 4.60 30.77
N GLY A 161 2.43 4.53 31.00
CA GLY A 161 3.12 3.25 31.17
C GLY A 161 3.05 2.42 29.90
N ASP A 162 2.47 1.22 30.00
CA ASP A 162 2.26 0.31 28.87
C ASP A 162 0.93 0.54 28.14
N LEU A 163 0.10 1.48 28.63
CA LEU A 163 -1.17 1.83 28.02
C LEU A 163 -0.96 2.92 26.95
N TYR A 164 -1.31 2.60 25.74
CA TYR A 164 -1.29 3.51 24.59
C TYR A 164 -2.71 3.81 24.14
N THR A 165 -3.08 5.09 24.10
CA THR A 165 -4.35 5.54 23.54
C THR A 165 -4.16 5.94 22.09
N PHE A 166 -4.78 5.19 21.20
CA PHE A 166 -4.78 5.41 19.77
C PHE A 166 -6.06 6.12 19.35
N GLN A 167 -5.95 7.06 18.42
CA GLN A 167 -7.10 7.76 17.86
C GLN A 167 -7.01 7.82 16.33
N ALA A 168 -8.12 7.59 15.68
CA ALA A 168 -8.29 7.81 14.23
C ALA A 168 -9.57 8.59 13.95
N LYS A 169 -9.59 9.25 12.81
CA LYS A 169 -10.77 9.89 12.24
C LYS A 169 -11.28 9.02 11.11
N HIS A 170 -12.59 8.81 11.08
CA HIS A 170 -13.26 7.97 10.08
C HIS A 170 -14.40 8.73 9.44
N SER A 171 -14.50 8.68 8.12
CA SER A 171 -15.62 9.24 7.38
C SER A 171 -15.96 8.39 6.15
N LEU A 172 -17.23 8.32 5.82
CA LEU A 172 -17.72 7.66 4.61
C LEU A 172 -18.29 8.70 3.64
N SER A 173 -17.77 8.73 2.43
CA SER A 173 -18.27 9.67 1.40
C SER A 173 -19.51 9.15 0.67
N ASN A 174 -19.77 7.85 0.72
CA ASN A 174 -20.84 7.20 -0.03
C ASN A 174 -21.81 6.49 0.91
N ALA A 175 -23.08 6.50 0.58
CA ALA A 175 -24.08 5.65 1.22
C ALA A 175 -23.86 4.18 0.82
N GLY A 176 -24.06 3.26 1.76
CA GLY A 176 -23.90 1.84 1.51
C GLY A 176 -23.74 1.00 2.78
N SER A 177 -23.58 -0.30 2.61
CA SER A 177 -23.28 -1.21 3.72
C SER A 177 -21.77 -1.48 3.76
N PHE A 178 -21.15 -1.08 4.86
CA PHE A 178 -19.72 -1.22 5.09
C PHE A 178 -19.46 -2.12 6.30
N LYS A 179 -18.33 -2.81 6.27
CA LYS A 179 -17.80 -3.54 7.42
C LYS A 179 -16.51 -2.89 7.86
N VAL A 180 -16.33 -2.75 9.15
CA VAL A 180 -15.16 -2.11 9.75
C VAL A 180 -14.46 -3.12 10.65
N ALA A 181 -13.13 -3.20 10.54
CA ALA A 181 -12.28 -4.01 11.39
C ALA A 181 -11.00 -3.25 11.75
N TYR A 182 -10.44 -3.56 12.89
CA TYR A 182 -9.15 -3.05 13.33
C TYR A 182 -8.05 -4.02 12.95
N ARG A 183 -6.97 -3.50 12.40
CA ARG A 183 -5.77 -4.27 12.07
C ARG A 183 -4.60 -3.77 12.89
N MET A 184 -4.10 -4.62 13.76
CA MET A 184 -2.92 -4.38 14.57
C MET A 184 -1.71 -5.08 13.95
N PHE A 185 -0.56 -4.41 13.95
CA PHE A 185 0.69 -4.93 13.37
C PHE A 185 1.90 -4.37 14.10
N PRO A 186 3.07 -5.04 14.08
CA PRO A 186 4.30 -4.50 14.64
C PRO A 186 4.78 -3.28 13.86
N LYS A 187 5.18 -2.24 14.58
CA LYS A 187 5.65 -0.97 14.04
C LYS A 187 7.08 -0.72 14.50
N ASN A 188 8.00 -0.56 13.54
CA ASN A 188 9.36 -0.13 13.81
C ASN A 188 9.87 0.69 12.62
N GLN A 189 10.41 1.86 12.90
CA GLN A 189 10.92 2.78 11.88
C GLN A 189 12.13 2.25 11.11
N ASP A 190 12.85 1.29 11.71
CA ASP A 190 14.04 0.68 11.14
C ASP A 190 13.72 -0.50 10.20
N LEU A 191 12.46 -0.91 10.09
CA LEU A 191 12.01 -1.85 9.08
C LEU A 191 11.85 -1.14 7.74
N PRO A 192 12.40 -1.67 6.62
CA PRO A 192 12.25 -1.08 5.29
C PRO A 192 10.81 -1.12 4.80
N HIS A 193 10.08 -2.16 5.21
CA HIS A 193 8.66 -2.32 4.94
C HIS A 193 8.04 -3.21 6.03
N ARG A 194 6.78 -2.95 6.38
CA ARG A 194 6.08 -3.76 7.39
C ARG A 194 5.94 -5.24 7.05
N GLN A 195 6.03 -5.61 5.76
CA GLN A 195 6.04 -7.01 5.31
C GLN A 195 7.33 -7.76 5.67
N ASP A 196 8.40 -7.07 6.10
CA ASP A 196 9.62 -7.73 6.58
C ASP A 196 9.43 -8.39 7.95
N PHE A 197 8.31 -8.09 8.61
CA PHE A 197 7.92 -8.71 9.87
C PHE A 197 6.39 -8.87 9.92
N CYS A 198 5.89 -9.97 9.34
CA CYS A 198 4.48 -10.18 8.98
C CYS A 198 3.60 -10.67 10.14
N TYR A 199 3.61 -9.98 11.28
CA TYR A 199 2.62 -10.23 12.34
C TYR A 199 1.40 -9.34 12.13
N VAL A 200 0.21 -9.91 12.25
CA VAL A 200 -1.06 -9.19 12.13
C VAL A 200 -2.09 -9.80 13.06
N ARG A 201 -2.81 -8.96 13.78
CA ARG A 201 -3.98 -9.37 14.57
C ARG A 201 -5.18 -8.51 14.21
N TRP A 202 -6.31 -9.16 13.90
CA TRP A 202 -7.57 -8.51 13.59
C TRP A 202 -8.52 -8.57 14.75
N PHE A 203 -9.28 -7.49 14.96
CA PHE A 203 -10.39 -7.45 15.93
C PHE A 203 -11.49 -6.51 15.43
N VAL A 204 -12.70 -6.65 15.99
CA VAL A 204 -13.93 -5.90 15.61
C VAL A 204 -14.49 -5.16 16.82
#